data_c1e0e14c6367315b5e12ae346232cdc7
#
_entry.id   c1e0e14c6367315b5e12ae346232cdc7
#
_cell.length_a   1.000
_cell.length_b   1.000
_cell.length_c   1.000
_cell.angle_alpha   90.00
_cell.angle_beta   90.00
_cell.angle_gamma   90.00
#
_symmetry.space_group_name_H-M   'P 1'
#
loop_
_entity.id
_entity.type
_entity.pdbx_description
1 polymer ?
#
loop_
_entity_poly.entity_id
_entity_poly.type
_entity_poly.pdbx_seq_one_letter_code
_entity_poly.pdbx_strand_id
1 'polypeptide(L)' 'MSKIIELSQALNAKLCHDLAGSIGTVDNCLNLIDNDNKAIGKQAKELAIIESANLVKRIKFFRTVYGLS' A
#
# COMPACT_ATOMS: atom_id res chain seq x y z
N MET A 1 -20.94 -14.23 17.78
CA MET A 1 -20.48 -12.82 17.87
C MET A 1 -18.98 -12.71 17.97
N SER A 2 -18.32 -13.47 18.84
CA SER A 2 -16.84 -13.40 18.96
C SER A 2 -16.12 -13.76 17.67
N LYS A 3 -16.60 -14.71 16.87
CA LYS A 3 -15.99 -15.09 15.59
C LYS A 3 -16.02 -13.97 14.57
N ILE A 4 -17.08 -13.18 14.54
CA ILE A 4 -17.19 -12.03 13.62
C ILE A 4 -16.20 -10.95 14.04
N ILE A 5 -16.06 -10.69 15.32
CA ILE A 5 -15.10 -9.72 15.84
C ILE A 5 -13.65 -10.17 15.54
N GLU A 6 -13.35 -11.46 15.79
CA GLU A 6 -12.03 -12.01 15.51
C GLU A 6 -11.69 -11.93 14.02
N LEU A 7 -12.64 -12.25 13.15
CA LEU A 7 -12.45 -12.16 11.71
C LEU A 7 -12.19 -10.72 11.29
N SER A 8 -12.98 -9.78 11.81
CA SER A 8 -12.83 -8.36 11.55
C SER A 8 -11.44 -7.85 11.96
N GLN A 9 -10.98 -8.25 13.15
CA GLN A 9 -9.65 -7.89 13.65
C GLN A 9 -8.55 -8.48 12.78
N ALA A 10 -8.70 -9.74 12.37
CA ALA A 10 -7.72 -10.40 11.49
C ALA A 10 -7.64 -9.71 10.13
N LEU A 11 -8.78 -9.34 9.55
CA LEU A 11 -8.83 -8.63 8.27
C LEU A 11 -8.20 -7.23 8.38
N ASN A 12 -8.48 -6.51 9.48
CA ASN A 12 -7.89 -5.21 9.72
C ASN A 12 -6.38 -5.30 9.89
N ALA A 13 -5.90 -6.30 10.62
CA ALA A 13 -4.47 -6.51 10.82
C ALA A 13 -3.77 -6.82 9.49
N LYS A 14 -4.38 -7.67 8.66
CA LYS A 14 -3.85 -7.99 7.34
C LYS A 14 -3.81 -6.76 6.45
N LEU A 15 -4.88 -5.98 6.42
CA LEU A 15 -4.93 -4.76 5.63
C LEU A 15 -3.85 -3.77 6.07
N CYS A 16 -3.72 -3.53 7.37
CA CYS A 16 -2.69 -2.64 7.90
C CYS A 16 -1.29 -3.11 7.51
N HIS A 17 -1.05 -4.41 7.58
CA HIS A 17 0.22 -5.00 7.16
C HIS A 17 0.47 -4.77 5.66
N ASP A 18 -0.52 -5.02 4.82
CA ASP A 18 -0.39 -4.85 3.37
C ASP A 18 -0.19 -3.38 2.99
N LEU A 19 -0.94 -2.46 3.64
CA LEU A 19 -0.79 -1.02 3.41
C LEU A 19 0.59 -0.53 3.86
N ALA A 20 1.06 -0.99 5.01
CA ALA A 20 2.39 -0.62 5.51
C ALA A 20 3.49 -1.09 4.55
N GLY A 21 3.34 -2.30 3.98
CA GLY A 21 4.27 -2.81 2.97
C GLY A 21 4.30 -1.94 1.71
N SER A 22 3.13 -1.55 1.21
CA SER A 22 3.02 -0.68 0.02
C SER A 22 3.59 0.70 0.30
N ILE A 23 3.30 1.29 1.46
CA ILE A 23 3.83 2.59 1.87
C ILE A 23 5.35 2.52 1.99
N GLY A 24 5.88 1.45 2.60
CA GLY A 24 7.32 1.23 2.70
C GLY A 24 8.00 1.14 1.34
N THR A 25 7.37 0.45 0.39
CA THR A 25 7.87 0.35 -0.99
C THR A 25 7.93 1.72 -1.65
N VAL A 26 6.86 2.52 -1.51
CA VAL A 26 6.82 3.89 -2.06
C VAL A 26 7.91 4.75 -1.42
N ASP A 27 8.07 4.68 -0.11
CA ASP A 27 9.09 5.44 0.61
C ASP A 27 10.50 5.09 0.12
N ASN A 28 10.80 3.79 0.00
CA ASN A 28 12.08 3.34 -0.51
C ASN A 28 12.33 3.82 -1.95
N CYS A 29 11.31 3.79 -2.79
CA CYS A 29 11.41 4.29 -4.17
C CYS A 29 11.69 5.79 -4.19
N LEU A 30 11.00 6.56 -3.35
CA LEU A 30 11.22 8.02 -3.27
C LEU A 30 12.67 8.33 -2.87
N ASN A 31 13.25 7.54 -1.98
CA ASN A 31 14.64 7.70 -1.57
C ASN A 31 15.64 7.38 -2.68
N LEU A 32 15.24 6.63 -3.70
CA LEU A 32 16.09 6.24 -4.83
C LEU A 32 15.91 7.12 -6.06
N ILE A 33 14.91 7.99 -6.11
CA ILE A 33 14.62 8.82 -7.28
C ILE A 33 15.82 9.70 -7.67
N ASP A 34 16.51 10.24 -6.67
CA ASP A 34 17.68 11.11 -6.88
C ASP A 34 19.00 10.34 -6.86
N ASN A 35 18.96 9.05 -7.14
CA ASN A 35 20.16 8.23 -7.20
C ASN A 35 21.07 8.73 -8.33
N ASP A 36 22.41 8.65 -8.13
CA ASP A 36 23.38 9.03 -9.12
C ASP A 36 23.24 8.22 -10.41
N ASN A 37 22.81 6.97 -10.30
CA ASN A 37 22.44 6.16 -11.46
C ASN A 37 21.02 6.54 -11.90
N LYS A 38 20.91 7.24 -13.01
CA LYS A 38 19.64 7.72 -13.52
C LYS A 38 18.66 6.61 -13.91
N ALA A 39 19.17 5.45 -14.31
CA ALA A 39 18.33 4.29 -14.62
C ALA A 39 17.62 3.79 -13.35
N ILE A 40 18.32 3.74 -12.22
CA ILE A 40 17.75 3.37 -10.93
C ILE A 40 16.68 4.39 -10.51
N GLY A 41 16.99 5.67 -10.62
CA GLY A 41 16.06 6.75 -10.29
C GLY A 41 14.78 6.69 -11.11
N LYS A 42 14.90 6.43 -12.41
CA LYS A 42 13.74 6.30 -13.31
C LYS A 42 12.89 5.09 -12.94
N GLN A 43 13.50 3.95 -12.70
CA GLN A 43 12.80 2.73 -12.31
C GLN A 43 12.09 2.92 -10.97
N ALA A 44 12.76 3.57 -10.01
CA ALA A 44 12.17 3.86 -8.70
C ALA A 44 10.93 4.74 -8.84
N LYS A 45 10.98 5.76 -9.69
CA LYS A 45 9.85 6.64 -9.95
C LYS A 45 8.68 5.88 -10.55
N GLU A 46 8.93 5.05 -11.55
CA GLU A 46 7.90 4.23 -12.20
C GLU A 46 7.24 3.28 -11.21
N LEU A 47 8.05 2.61 -10.38
CA LEU A 47 7.54 1.70 -9.36
C LEU A 47 6.72 2.43 -8.29
N ALA A 48 7.17 3.61 -7.86
CA ALA A 48 6.42 4.43 -6.91
C ALA A 48 5.04 4.79 -7.46
N ILE A 49 4.95 5.15 -8.74
CA ILE A 49 3.68 5.48 -9.39
C ILE A 49 2.75 4.26 -9.40
N ILE A 50 3.27 3.09 -9.78
CA ILE A 50 2.51 1.84 -9.84
C ILE A 50 2.01 1.46 -8.45
N GLU A 51 2.89 1.46 -7.45
CA GLU A 51 2.53 1.11 -6.08
C GLU A 51 1.53 2.09 -5.47
N SER A 52 1.67 3.37 -5.76
CA SER A 52 0.72 4.39 -5.29
C SER A 52 -0.67 4.16 -5.87
N ALA A 53 -0.76 3.82 -7.16
CA ALA A 53 -2.03 3.50 -7.81
C ALA A 53 -2.67 2.24 -7.20
N ASN A 54 -1.87 1.21 -6.93
CA ASN A 54 -2.34 -0.02 -6.28
C ASN A 54 -2.82 0.26 -4.86
N LEU A 55 -2.12 1.10 -4.12
CA LEU A 55 -2.50 1.51 -2.77
C LEU A 55 -3.87 2.20 -2.76
N VAL A 56 -4.09 3.12 -3.69
CA VAL A 56 -5.39 3.81 -3.83
C VAL A 56 -6.50 2.82 -4.13
N LYS A 57 -6.28 1.85 -5.03
CA LYS A 57 -7.26 0.80 -5.35
C LYS A 57 -7.59 -0.06 -4.14
N ARG A 58 -6.60 -0.43 -3.34
CA ARG A 58 -6.79 -1.22 -2.12
C ARG A 58 -7.62 -0.46 -1.09
N ILE A 59 -7.34 0.82 -0.91
CA ILE A 59 -8.09 1.68 0.00
C ILE A 59 -9.55 1.79 -0.45
N LYS A 60 -9.79 2.02 -1.73
CA LYS A 60 -11.15 2.10 -2.29
C LYS A 60 -11.90 0.80 -2.12
N PHE A 61 -11.27 -0.32 -2.42
CA PHE A 61 -11.85 -1.65 -2.23
C PHE A 61 -12.24 -1.88 -0.78
N PHE A 62 -11.34 -1.57 0.13
CA PHE A 62 -11.56 -1.75 1.55
C PHE A 62 -12.73 -0.91 2.06
N ARG A 63 -12.79 0.35 1.64
CA ARG A 63 -13.91 1.24 1.99
C ARG A 63 -15.24 0.69 1.48
N THR A 64 -15.26 0.13 0.28
CA THR A 64 -16.45 -0.47 -0.31
C THR A 64 -16.90 -1.70 0.50
N VAL A 65 -15.97 -2.60 0.80
CA VAL A 65 -16.26 -3.84 1.53
C VAL A 65 -16.76 -3.56 2.95
N TYR A 66 -16.19 -2.57 3.63
CA TYR A 66 -16.56 -2.24 5.01
C TYR A 66 -17.63 -1.16 5.10
N GLY A 67 -18.15 -0.69 3.98
CA GLY A 67 -19.18 0.34 3.98
C GLY A 67 -18.71 1.69 4.50
N LEU A 68 -17.40 1.93 4.46
CA LEU A 68 -16.84 3.22 4.87
C LEU A 68 -17.01 4.23 3.75
N SER A 69 -17.67 5.30 4.01
CA SER A 69 -17.91 6.35 3.02
C SER A 69 -17.04 7.58 3.25
#